data_706be08d799d148078d5de50b85d0311
#
_entry.id   706be08d799d148078d5de50b85d0311
#
_cell.length_a   1.000
_cell.length_b   1.000
_cell.length_c   1.000
_cell.angle_alpha   90.00
_cell.angle_beta   90.00
_cell.angle_gamma   90.00
#
_symmetry.space_group_name_H-M   'P 1'
#
loop_
_entity.id
_entity.type
_entity.pdbx_description
1 polymer ?
#
loop_
_entity_poly.entity_id
_entity_poly.type
_entity_poly.pdbx_seq_one_letter_code
_entity_poly.pdbx_strand_id
1 'polypeptide(L)'
;MEQYSVLLVDDEEEVTQVILQKIDWESLGFHIIGSATNGVKALEMAEKYQPDVVMTDIKMPYMDGLELSGRLKKEFPTIRILLFTGFDEFEYAKEAVHLEVENGEIGRASC
;
A
#
# COMPACT_ATOMS: atom_id res chain seq x y z
N MET A 1 14.60 15.09 2.44
CA MET A 1 13.43 14.99 1.60
C MET A 1 12.41 14.03 2.21
N GLU A 2 11.18 14.46 2.31
CA GLU A 2 10.16 13.62 2.91
C GLU A 2 9.85 12.41 2.06
N GLN A 3 9.70 11.28 2.74
CA GLN A 3 9.27 10.06 2.10
C GLN A 3 7.91 9.65 2.66
N TYR A 4 7.08 9.08 1.81
CA TYR A 4 5.78 8.56 2.21
C TYR A 4 5.90 7.10 2.59
N SER A 5 5.32 6.73 3.72
CA SER A 5 5.39 5.36 4.22
C SER A 5 4.37 4.48 3.51
N VAL A 6 4.80 3.27 3.17
CA VAL A 6 3.98 2.32 2.42
C VAL A 6 3.93 0.97 3.14
N LEU A 7 2.74 0.42 3.25
CA LEU A 7 2.52 -0.94 3.70
C LEU A 7 2.09 -1.78 2.50
N LEU A 8 2.80 -2.89 2.26
CA LEU A 8 2.45 -3.83 1.21
C LEU A 8 1.63 -4.98 1.77
N VAL A 9 0.57 -5.38 1.07
CA VAL A 9 -0.29 -6.49 1.49
C VAL A 9 -0.50 -7.45 0.33
N ASP A 10 -0.05 -8.69 0.49
CA ASP A 10 -0.20 -9.73 -0.51
C ASP A 10 -0.04 -11.07 0.18
N ASP A 11 -0.97 -12.02 -0.07
CA ASP A 11 -0.89 -13.33 0.54
C ASP A 11 0.21 -14.21 -0.03
N GLU A 12 0.77 -13.82 -1.18
CA GLU A 12 1.90 -14.52 -1.80
C GLU A 12 3.20 -13.84 -1.41
N GLU A 13 3.92 -14.45 -0.48
CA GLU A 13 5.16 -13.89 0.02
C GLU A 13 6.22 -13.72 -1.08
N GLU A 14 6.22 -14.62 -2.06
CA GLU A 14 7.15 -14.52 -3.18
C GLU A 14 6.93 -13.25 -4.00
N VAL A 15 5.67 -12.89 -4.23
CA VAL A 15 5.33 -11.66 -4.95
C VAL A 15 5.82 -10.44 -4.16
N THR A 16 5.60 -10.46 -2.87
CA THR A 16 6.06 -9.38 -2.00
C THR A 16 7.57 -9.21 -2.08
N GLN A 17 8.32 -10.31 -2.03
CA GLN A 17 9.77 -10.25 -2.12
C GLN A 17 10.26 -9.67 -3.44
N VAL A 18 9.63 -10.07 -4.54
CA VAL A 18 9.96 -9.52 -5.86
C VAL A 18 9.72 -8.02 -5.90
N ILE A 19 8.57 -7.58 -5.39
CA ILE A 19 8.22 -6.17 -5.35
C ILE A 19 9.23 -5.38 -4.53
N LEU A 20 9.60 -5.90 -3.36
CA LEU A 20 10.55 -5.22 -2.49
C LEU A 20 11.95 -5.10 -3.11
N GLN A 21 12.37 -6.13 -3.86
CA GLN A 21 13.72 -6.17 -4.41
C GLN A 21 13.87 -5.44 -5.73
N LYS A 22 12.85 -5.47 -6.58
CA LYS A 22 12.97 -4.94 -7.93
C LYS A 22 12.65 -3.46 -8.07
N ILE A 23 12.04 -2.88 -7.07
CA ILE A 23 11.62 -1.49 -7.13
C ILE A 23 12.49 -0.66 -6.19
N ASP A 24 13.04 0.41 -6.73
CA ASP A 24 13.80 1.36 -5.93
C ASP A 24 12.82 2.36 -5.30
N TRP A 25 12.25 1.94 -4.19
CA TRP A 25 11.22 2.72 -3.50
C TRP A 25 11.71 4.11 -3.09
N GLU A 26 12.94 4.19 -2.60
CA GLU A 26 13.47 5.45 -2.12
C GLU A 26 13.59 6.48 -3.24
N SER A 27 13.99 6.06 -4.43
CA SER A 27 14.08 6.99 -5.54
C SER A 27 12.73 7.51 -6.00
N LEU A 28 11.66 6.79 -5.68
CA LEU A 28 10.30 7.18 -5.98
C LEU A 28 9.65 8.03 -4.88
N GLY A 29 10.35 8.23 -3.78
CA GLY A 29 9.83 9.01 -2.67
C GLY A 29 9.06 8.20 -1.63
N PHE A 30 9.29 6.88 -1.59
CA PHE A 30 8.56 5.98 -0.69
C PHE A 30 9.50 5.23 0.25
N HIS A 31 8.97 4.92 1.41
CA HIS A 31 9.66 4.08 2.39
C HIS A 31 8.73 2.94 2.78
N ILE A 32 9.16 1.70 2.54
CA ILE A 32 8.36 0.54 2.91
C ILE A 32 8.52 0.28 4.40
N ILE A 33 7.43 0.39 5.14
CA ILE A 33 7.44 0.17 6.58
C ILE A 33 7.23 -1.29 6.96
N GLY A 34 6.74 -2.09 6.02
CA GLY A 34 6.53 -3.50 6.27
C GLY A 34 5.62 -4.12 5.23
N SER A 35 5.36 -5.41 5.42
CA SER A 35 4.45 -6.14 4.56
C SER A 35 3.58 -7.05 5.41
N ALA A 36 2.35 -7.32 4.94
CA ALA A 36 1.42 -8.21 5.60
C ALA A 36 0.95 -9.25 4.59
N THR A 37 0.68 -10.47 5.07
CA THR A 37 0.25 -11.57 4.21
C THR A 37 -1.26 -11.81 4.26
N ASN A 38 -1.97 -11.04 5.06
CA ASN A 38 -3.44 -11.14 5.13
C ASN A 38 -4.02 -9.82 5.64
N GLY A 39 -5.34 -9.70 5.51
CA GLY A 39 -6.03 -8.46 5.87
C GLY A 39 -6.00 -8.15 7.36
N VAL A 40 -6.10 -9.15 8.22
CA VAL A 40 -6.08 -8.94 9.67
C VAL A 40 -4.74 -8.36 10.09
N LYS A 41 -3.66 -8.95 9.59
CA LYS A 41 -2.31 -8.44 9.87
C LYS A 41 -2.12 -7.03 9.35
N ALA A 42 -2.66 -6.76 8.15
CA ALA A 42 -2.58 -5.43 7.57
C ALA A 42 -3.28 -4.39 8.44
N LEU A 43 -4.44 -4.72 8.99
CA LEU A 43 -5.16 -3.80 9.87
C LEU A 43 -4.36 -3.53 11.15
N GLU A 44 -3.76 -4.56 11.73
CA GLU A 44 -2.92 -4.39 12.90
C GLU A 44 -1.74 -3.47 12.62
N MET A 45 -1.08 -3.67 11.50
CA MET A 45 0.07 -2.86 11.12
C MET A 45 -0.34 -1.44 10.78
N ALA A 46 -1.49 -1.25 10.14
CA ALA A 46 -2.00 0.08 9.83
C ALA A 46 -2.28 0.86 11.12
N GLU A 47 -2.84 0.21 12.12
CA GLU A 47 -3.07 0.86 13.41
C GLU A 47 -1.77 1.24 14.10
N LYS A 48 -0.79 0.34 14.06
CA LYS A 48 0.47 0.55 14.75
C LYS A 48 1.36 1.61 14.08
N TYR A 49 1.46 1.56 12.76
CA TYR A 49 2.41 2.38 12.02
C TYR A 49 1.79 3.55 11.27
N GLN A 50 0.50 3.52 11.05
CA GLN A 50 -0.25 4.55 10.33
C GLN A 50 0.44 4.98 9.03
N PRO A 51 0.56 4.05 8.07
CA PRO A 51 1.22 4.35 6.80
C PRO A 51 0.47 5.41 6.00
N ASP A 52 1.18 6.12 5.14
CA ASP A 52 0.55 7.06 4.22
C ASP A 52 -0.20 6.33 3.12
N VAL A 53 0.34 5.19 2.69
CA VAL A 53 -0.21 4.42 1.57
C VAL A 53 -0.24 2.94 1.94
N VAL A 54 -1.34 2.27 1.59
CA VAL A 54 -1.45 0.81 1.65
C VAL A 54 -1.65 0.30 0.23
N MET A 55 -0.74 -0.54 -0.23
CA MET A 55 -0.86 -1.21 -1.52
C MET A 55 -1.21 -2.66 -1.25
N THR A 56 -2.40 -3.09 -1.68
CA THR A 56 -2.89 -4.42 -1.37
C THR A 56 -3.35 -5.18 -2.61
N ASP A 57 -3.06 -6.46 -2.62
CA ASP A 57 -3.64 -7.38 -3.59
C ASP A 57 -5.14 -7.45 -3.34
N ILE A 58 -5.91 -7.61 -4.41
CA ILE A 58 -7.36 -7.76 -4.31
C ILE A 58 -7.72 -9.16 -3.87
N LYS A 59 -7.12 -10.17 -4.48
CA LYS A 59 -7.48 -11.57 -4.22
C LYS A 59 -6.67 -12.16 -3.09
N MET A 60 -7.26 -12.20 -1.92
CA MET A 60 -6.66 -12.82 -0.75
C MET A 60 -7.72 -13.65 -0.03
N PRO A 61 -7.33 -14.78 0.62
CA PRO A 61 -8.27 -15.60 1.37
C PRO A 61 -8.80 -14.85 2.61
N TYR A 62 -10.02 -15.17 3.01
CA TYR A 62 -10.72 -14.66 4.19
C TYR A 62 -11.10 -13.20 4.09
N MET A 63 -10.15 -12.30 3.98
CA MET A 63 -10.42 -10.89 3.81
C MET A 63 -9.69 -10.43 2.54
N ASP A 64 -10.45 -10.13 1.48
CA ASP A 64 -9.84 -9.67 0.24
C ASP A 64 -9.46 -8.20 0.33
N GLY A 65 -8.79 -7.70 -0.72
CA GLY A 65 -8.32 -6.33 -0.74
C GLY A 65 -9.45 -5.30 -0.71
N LEU A 66 -10.61 -5.64 -1.26
CA LEU A 66 -11.75 -4.73 -1.26
C LEU A 66 -12.33 -4.58 0.15
N GLU A 67 -12.46 -5.67 0.86
CA GLU A 67 -12.93 -5.62 2.25
C GLU A 67 -11.91 -4.89 3.13
N LEU A 68 -10.64 -5.20 2.97
CA LEU A 68 -9.57 -4.54 3.70
C LEU A 68 -9.60 -3.03 3.44
N SER A 69 -9.75 -2.65 2.17
CA SER A 69 -9.85 -1.24 1.78
C SER A 69 -11.01 -0.54 2.48
N GLY A 70 -12.18 -1.18 2.53
CA GLY A 70 -13.33 -0.63 3.20
C GLY A 70 -13.11 -0.40 4.69
N ARG A 71 -12.47 -1.36 5.35
CA ARG A 71 -12.16 -1.25 6.78
C ARG A 71 -11.13 -0.18 7.06
N LEU A 72 -10.09 -0.10 6.23
CA LEU A 72 -9.06 0.92 6.38
C LEU A 72 -9.63 2.32 6.19
N LYS A 73 -10.47 2.50 5.17
CA LYS A 73 -11.10 3.80 4.93
C LYS A 73 -11.97 4.24 6.09
N LYS A 74 -12.64 3.31 6.72
CA LYS A 74 -13.51 3.61 7.85
C LYS A 74 -12.73 4.03 9.08
N GLU A 75 -11.64 3.33 9.38
CA GLU A 75 -10.85 3.58 10.58
C GLU A 75 -9.75 4.63 10.38
N PHE A 76 -9.20 4.69 9.17
CA PHE A 76 -8.08 5.58 8.87
C PHE A 76 -8.33 6.32 7.56
N PRO A 77 -9.24 7.29 7.54
CA PRO A 77 -9.70 7.90 6.29
C PRO A 77 -8.61 8.67 5.52
N THR A 78 -7.49 8.97 6.17
CA THR A 78 -6.39 9.68 5.49
C THR A 78 -5.42 8.75 4.77
N ILE A 79 -5.50 7.44 5.00
CA ILE A 79 -4.63 6.48 4.33
C ILE A 79 -5.05 6.35 2.85
N ARG A 80 -4.09 6.49 1.95
CA ARG A 80 -4.32 6.24 0.54
C ARG A 80 -4.23 4.75 0.27
N ILE A 81 -5.21 4.20 -0.44
CA ILE A 81 -5.26 2.76 -0.70
C ILE A 81 -5.18 2.51 -2.19
N LEU A 82 -4.29 1.60 -2.58
CA LEU A 82 -4.14 1.16 -3.95
C LEU A 82 -4.36 -0.34 -4.02
N LEU A 83 -5.17 -0.76 -4.96
CA LEU A 83 -5.49 -2.16 -5.18
C LEU A 83 -4.82 -2.64 -6.46
N PHE A 84 -4.30 -3.85 -6.45
CA PHE A 84 -3.67 -4.43 -7.63
C PHE A 84 -3.96 -5.92 -7.70
N THR A 85 -3.76 -6.52 -8.89
CA THR A 85 -3.87 -7.95 -9.11
C THR A 85 -2.62 -8.42 -9.85
N GLY A 86 -1.66 -8.97 -9.12
CA GLY A 86 -0.42 -9.44 -9.71
C GLY A 86 0.59 -8.33 -9.96
N PHE A 87 1.77 -8.73 -10.38
CA PHE A 87 2.91 -7.82 -10.51
C PHE A 87 2.72 -6.73 -11.58
N ASP A 88 2.12 -7.10 -12.70
CA ASP A 88 1.93 -6.13 -13.79
C ASP A 88 0.99 -5.00 -13.38
N GLU A 89 -0.10 -5.34 -12.70
CA GLU A 89 -1.02 -4.34 -12.15
C GLU A 89 -0.32 -3.50 -11.09
N PHE A 90 0.53 -4.13 -10.31
CA PHE A 90 1.29 -3.43 -9.29
C PHE A 90 2.17 -2.33 -9.89
N GLU A 91 2.85 -2.62 -11.00
CA GLU A 91 3.68 -1.64 -11.68
C GLU A 91 2.86 -0.42 -12.10
N TYR A 92 1.65 -0.66 -12.56
CA TYR A 92 0.74 0.40 -12.96
C TYR A 92 0.32 1.26 -11.77
N ALA A 93 -0.05 0.61 -10.68
CA ALA A 93 -0.47 1.31 -9.47
C ALA A 93 0.68 2.15 -8.87
N LYS A 94 1.88 1.62 -8.92
CA LYS A 94 3.06 2.31 -8.44
C LYS A 94 3.28 3.63 -9.17
N GLU A 95 3.12 3.64 -10.48
CA GLU A 95 3.28 4.86 -11.27
C GLU A 95 2.20 5.89 -10.95
N ALA A 96 0.98 5.43 -10.76
CA ALA A 96 -0.12 6.33 -10.40
C ALA A 96 0.15 7.02 -9.07
N VAL A 97 0.65 6.28 -8.08
CA VAL A 97 1.00 6.87 -6.79
C VAL A 97 2.15 7.84 -6.92
N HIS A 98 3.15 7.50 -7.71
CA HIS A 98 4.28 8.39 -7.92
C HIS A 98 3.84 9.73 -8.51
N LEU A 99 2.92 9.71 -9.46
CA LEU A 99 2.36 10.92 -10.03
C LEU A 99 1.60 11.73 -8.99
N GLU A 100 0.85 11.09 -8.12
CA GLU A 100 0.14 11.78 -7.04
C GLU A 100 1.12 12.44 -6.07
N VAL A 101 2.23 11.78 -5.76
CA VAL A 101 3.26 12.36 -4.92
C VAL A 101 3.87 13.60 -5.56
N GLU A 102 4.18 13.55 -6.84
CA GLU A 102 4.72 14.70 -7.57
C GLU A 102 3.75 15.87 -7.58
N ASN A 103 2.46 15.58 -7.63
CA ASN A 103 1.42 16.60 -7.61
C ASN A 103 1.06 17.07 -6.20
N GLY A 104 1.67 16.46 -5.17
CA GLY A 104 1.46 16.87 -3.79
C GLY A 104 0.12 16.42 -3.21
N GLU A 105 -0.50 15.39 -3.77
CA GLU A 105 -1.81 14.94 -3.31
C GLU A 105 -1.74 13.98 -2.12
N ILE A 106 -0.67 13.20 -2.03
CA ILE A 106 -0.49 12.27 -0.92
C ILE A 106 0.01 13.03 0.31
N GLY A 107 -0.49 12.66 1.47
CA GLY A 107 -0.11 13.28 2.73
C GLY A 107 -0.92 14.51 3.07
N ARG A 108 -1.80 14.93 2.21
CA ARG A 108 -2.72 16.03 2.51
C ARG A 108 -3.94 15.48 3.21
N ALA A 109 -4.45 16.24 4.15
CA ALA A 109 -5.73 15.92 4.74
C ALA A 109 -6.73 15.84 3.60
N SER A 110 -7.27 14.68 3.39
CA SER A 110 -8.18 14.49 2.31
C SER A 110 -9.44 15.30 2.55
N CYS A 111 -9.71 16.08 1.63
CA CYS A 111 -10.95 16.84 1.64
C CYS A 111 -12.07 15.98 1.12
#